data_28c4da91001f135d7d134df5949c0b67
#
_entry.id   28c4da91001f135d7d134df5949c0b67
#
_cell.length_a   1.000
_cell.length_b   1.000
_cell.length_c   1.000
_cell.angle_alpha   90.00
_cell.angle_beta   90.00
_cell.angle_gamma   90.00
#
_symmetry.space_group_name_H-M   'P 1'
#
loop_
_entity.id
_entity.type
_entity.pdbx_description
1 polymer ?
#
loop_
_entity_poly.entity_id
_entity_poly.type
_entity_poly.pdbx_seq_one_letter_code
_entity_poly.pdbx_strand_id
1 'polypeptide(L)'
;MLNRFLDGIARRTCLAIGAAAVLWATPAAALSYRLVDADFPNCKGECPKVIVASGTISQNEHLQLFAFLEQSLGHGKVAQILVIESPGGFTAGGLALGYALRKLKMSVIVGRWTGESLTGKSGLTSGTCASACVFALAGGTSRYFVTGSRVGVHRAHTGTAVLDPTTRLPVNATVDHESGHAFFRQFFRTMGVDNGVVEKLAATQSESMYWFSPDEMSRYRLARDSSARPTGERKRR
;
A
#
# COMPACT_ATOMS: atom_id res chain seq x y z
N MET A 1 83.94 -14.04 -25.55
CA MET A 1 83.26 -14.33 -26.83
C MET A 1 81.80 -14.74 -26.57
N LEU A 2 80.93 -14.00 -27.19
CA LEU A 2 79.55 -14.38 -27.61
C LEU A 2 78.52 -14.59 -26.48
N ASN A 3 77.73 -13.64 -26.08
CA ASN A 3 76.62 -12.93 -26.71
C ASN A 3 75.52 -13.84 -27.31
N ARG A 4 74.33 -13.83 -26.74
CA ARG A 4 73.04 -13.69 -27.43
C ARG A 4 71.87 -13.98 -26.51
N PHE A 5 71.12 -12.92 -26.33
CA PHE A 5 69.69 -12.81 -26.59
C PHE A 5 68.74 -13.91 -26.14
N LEU A 6 67.89 -13.59 -25.25
CA LEU A 6 66.49 -13.97 -25.37
C LEU A 6 65.59 -12.95 -24.65
N ASP A 7 64.99 -12.12 -25.45
CA ASP A 7 63.79 -11.33 -25.06
C ASP A 7 62.65 -12.31 -24.72
N GLY A 8 62.21 -12.24 -23.50
CA GLY A 8 61.03 -12.94 -22.99
C GLY A 8 59.89 -11.97 -22.71
N ILE A 9 58.99 -11.87 -23.68
CA ILE A 9 57.78 -11.04 -23.63
C ILE A 9 56.93 -11.45 -22.43
N ALA A 10 56.92 -10.64 -21.41
CA ALA A 10 55.96 -10.77 -20.28
C ALA A 10 54.57 -10.38 -20.79
N ARG A 11 53.75 -11.34 -21.18
CA ARG A 11 52.32 -11.15 -21.39
C ARG A 11 51.64 -10.92 -20.03
N ARG A 12 51.35 -9.66 -19.73
CA ARG A 12 50.49 -9.26 -18.64
C ARG A 12 49.05 -9.60 -19.03
N THR A 13 48.52 -10.75 -18.58
CA THR A 13 47.12 -11.08 -18.61
C THR A 13 46.44 -10.28 -17.50
N CYS A 14 45.78 -9.17 -17.86
CA CYS A 14 44.84 -8.49 -16.98
C CYS A 14 43.59 -9.38 -16.85
N LEU A 15 43.49 -10.10 -15.75
CA LEU A 15 42.21 -10.71 -15.33
C LEU A 15 41.30 -9.56 -14.91
N ALA A 16 40.34 -9.21 -15.75
CA ALA A 16 39.23 -8.36 -15.39
C ALA A 16 38.27 -9.19 -14.50
N ILE A 17 38.40 -9.01 -13.20
CA ILE A 17 37.40 -9.54 -12.24
C ILE A 17 36.16 -8.69 -12.39
N GLY A 18 35.21 -9.16 -13.18
CA GLY A 18 33.88 -8.57 -13.27
C GLY A 18 33.16 -8.75 -11.90
N ALA A 19 33.07 -7.69 -11.12
CA ALA A 19 32.24 -7.66 -9.94
C ALA A 19 30.77 -7.70 -10.39
N ALA A 20 30.16 -8.90 -10.39
CA ALA A 20 28.73 -9.05 -10.54
C ALA A 20 28.07 -8.42 -9.30
N ALA A 21 27.51 -7.23 -9.46
CA ALA A 21 26.67 -6.61 -8.43
C ALA A 21 25.41 -7.47 -8.27
N VAL A 22 25.40 -8.33 -7.26
CA VAL A 22 24.20 -9.05 -6.83
C VAL A 22 23.28 -8.00 -6.24
N LEU A 23 22.29 -7.57 -7.01
CA LEU A 23 21.17 -6.76 -6.52
C LEU A 23 20.37 -7.62 -5.55
N TRP A 24 20.63 -7.45 -4.27
CA TRP A 24 19.84 -8.03 -3.22
C TRP A 24 18.49 -7.30 -3.24
N ALA A 25 17.47 -7.92 -3.83
CA ALA A 25 16.10 -7.48 -3.67
C ALA A 25 15.77 -7.64 -2.17
N THR A 26 15.71 -6.54 -1.44
CA THR A 26 15.22 -6.56 -0.06
C THR A 26 13.79 -7.09 -0.10
N PRO A 27 13.46 -8.16 0.67
CA PRO A 27 12.08 -8.62 0.74
C PRO A 27 11.21 -7.45 1.21
N ALA A 28 10.10 -7.23 0.53
CA ALA A 28 9.15 -6.20 0.93
C ALA A 28 8.70 -6.51 2.37
N ALA A 29 8.99 -5.61 3.30
CA ALA A 29 8.63 -5.79 4.70
C ALA A 29 7.12 -5.96 4.85
N ALA A 30 6.67 -6.87 5.73
CA ALA A 30 5.26 -7.01 6.06
C ALA A 30 4.67 -5.69 6.56
N LEU A 31 3.36 -5.50 6.41
CA LEU A 31 2.69 -4.30 6.88
C LEU A 31 2.86 -4.18 8.40
N SER A 32 3.49 -3.12 8.84
CA SER A 32 3.74 -2.82 10.24
C SER A 32 2.89 -1.65 10.69
N TYR A 33 2.41 -1.70 11.94
CA TYR A 33 1.61 -0.65 12.55
C TYR A 33 2.38 0.04 13.66
N ARG A 34 2.19 1.35 13.80
CA ARG A 34 2.73 2.12 14.92
C ARG A 34 1.83 3.30 15.27
N LEU A 35 1.86 3.73 16.53
CA LEU A 35 1.24 4.97 16.96
C LEU A 35 2.23 6.13 16.76
N VAL A 36 1.72 7.25 16.28
CA VAL A 36 2.48 8.48 16.13
C VAL A 36 1.70 9.65 16.74
N ASP A 37 2.43 10.59 17.32
CA ASP A 37 1.87 11.86 17.73
C ASP A 37 1.59 12.69 16.47
N ALA A 38 0.42 13.31 16.42
CA ALA A 38 0.01 14.14 15.28
C ALA A 38 -0.53 15.47 15.79
N ASP A 39 -0.23 16.54 15.07
CA ASP A 39 -0.75 17.86 15.36
C ASP A 39 -2.22 17.95 14.96
N PHE A 40 -3.11 17.95 15.93
CA PHE A 40 -4.53 18.19 15.70
C PHE A 40 -4.85 19.67 15.95
N PRO A 41 -5.53 20.33 15.00
CA PRO A 41 -6.02 21.70 15.23
C PRO A 41 -6.86 21.77 16.51
N ASN A 42 -6.55 22.73 17.38
CA ASN A 42 -7.26 22.97 18.64
C ASN A 42 -7.10 21.88 19.73
N CYS A 43 -6.22 20.90 19.56
CA CYS A 43 -5.89 19.99 20.65
C CYS A 43 -4.96 20.69 21.64
N LYS A 44 -5.38 20.70 22.93
CA LYS A 44 -4.57 21.19 24.05
C LYS A 44 -4.35 20.04 25.04
N GLY A 45 -3.12 19.81 25.42
CA GLY A 45 -2.74 18.71 26.31
C GLY A 45 -2.45 17.41 25.57
N GLU A 46 -2.89 16.27 26.11
CA GLU A 46 -2.66 14.94 25.49
C GLU A 46 -3.56 14.76 24.27
N CYS A 47 -2.97 14.87 23.09
CA CYS A 47 -3.66 14.70 21.82
C CYS A 47 -3.75 13.23 21.42
N PRO A 48 -4.80 12.85 20.67
CA PRO A 48 -4.91 11.47 20.19
C PRO A 48 -3.75 11.10 19.24
N LYS A 49 -3.21 9.90 19.40
CA LYS A 49 -2.23 9.33 18.47
C LYS A 49 -2.91 8.84 17.19
N VAL A 50 -2.20 8.86 16.09
CA VAL A 50 -2.63 8.35 14.78
C VAL A 50 -1.96 7.01 14.50
N ILE A 51 -2.68 6.09 13.88
CA ILE A 51 -2.12 4.82 13.44
C ILE A 51 -1.46 5.02 12.08
N VAL A 52 -0.21 4.59 11.95
CA VAL A 52 0.52 4.55 10.69
C VAL A 52 0.79 3.10 10.33
N ALA A 53 0.44 2.71 9.09
CA ALA A 53 0.70 1.40 8.52
C ALA A 53 1.62 1.53 7.30
N SER A 54 2.71 0.76 7.26
CA SER A 54 3.65 0.76 6.14
C SER A 54 4.18 -0.64 5.84
N GLY A 55 4.19 -1.03 4.56
CA GLY A 55 4.69 -2.32 4.10
C GLY A 55 3.69 -3.12 3.27
N THR A 56 3.94 -4.42 3.12
CA THR A 56 3.17 -5.35 2.28
C THR A 56 2.02 -5.98 3.06
N ILE A 57 0.82 -5.95 2.50
CA ILE A 57 -0.39 -6.52 3.09
C ILE A 57 -0.31 -8.05 3.10
N SER A 58 -0.42 -8.65 4.28
CA SER A 58 -0.47 -10.10 4.49
C SER A 58 -1.87 -10.67 4.23
N GLN A 59 -2.00 -11.98 4.14
CA GLN A 59 -3.28 -12.65 3.92
C GLN A 59 -4.30 -12.37 5.04
N ASN A 60 -3.85 -12.32 6.29
CA ASN A 60 -4.68 -12.14 7.48
C ASN A 60 -4.47 -10.75 8.12
N GLU A 61 -4.32 -9.72 7.30
CA GLU A 61 -3.92 -8.38 7.75
C GLU A 61 -4.87 -7.77 8.77
N HIS A 62 -6.16 -8.05 8.68
CA HIS A 62 -7.14 -7.57 9.66
C HIS A 62 -6.87 -8.10 11.08
N LEU A 63 -6.33 -9.32 11.23
CA LEU A 63 -5.96 -9.86 12.53
C LEU A 63 -4.74 -9.13 13.11
N GLN A 64 -3.78 -8.74 12.25
CA GLN A 64 -2.64 -7.95 12.67
C GLN A 64 -3.07 -6.56 13.17
N LEU A 65 -4.01 -5.93 12.47
CA LEU A 65 -4.60 -4.67 12.92
C LEU A 65 -5.28 -4.83 14.28
N PHE A 66 -6.08 -5.88 14.49
CA PHE A 66 -6.77 -6.10 15.76
C PHE A 66 -5.79 -6.36 16.91
N ALA A 67 -4.78 -7.20 16.70
CA ALA A 67 -3.72 -7.44 17.68
C ALA A 67 -2.97 -6.16 18.04
N PHE A 68 -2.66 -5.32 17.04
CA PHE A 68 -2.04 -4.02 17.27
C PHE A 68 -2.94 -3.08 18.09
N LEU A 69 -4.24 -3.01 17.77
CA LEU A 69 -5.18 -2.18 18.51
C LEU A 69 -5.31 -2.65 19.98
N GLU A 70 -5.36 -3.95 20.22
CA GLU A 70 -5.39 -4.52 21.56
C GLU A 70 -4.13 -4.15 22.35
N GLN A 71 -2.93 -4.31 21.76
CA GLN A 71 -1.67 -3.88 22.35
C GLN A 71 -1.60 -2.37 22.60
N SER A 72 -2.33 -1.59 21.82
CA SER A 72 -2.36 -0.14 21.95
C SER A 72 -3.27 0.37 23.08
N LEU A 73 -4.06 -0.52 23.69
CA LEU A 73 -4.90 -0.17 24.85
C LEU A 73 -3.99 0.28 26.02
N GLY A 74 -4.30 1.45 26.57
CA GLY A 74 -3.50 2.04 27.66
C GLY A 74 -2.36 2.96 27.21
N HIS A 75 -2.09 3.10 25.91
CA HIS A 75 -1.06 4.01 25.39
C HIS A 75 -1.62 5.41 25.03
N GLY A 76 -2.65 5.85 25.72
CA GLY A 76 -3.33 7.12 25.48
C GLY A 76 -4.50 7.01 24.50
N LYS A 77 -5.04 8.14 24.08
CA LYS A 77 -6.16 8.21 23.14
C LYS A 77 -5.66 7.91 21.73
N VAL A 78 -6.39 7.07 20.99
CA VAL A 78 -6.10 6.76 19.58
C VAL A 78 -7.22 7.33 18.72
N ALA A 79 -6.86 8.13 17.72
CA ALA A 79 -7.80 8.65 16.72
C ALA A 79 -8.21 7.53 15.76
N GLN A 80 -9.45 7.58 15.28
CA GLN A 80 -9.92 6.66 14.24
C GLN A 80 -9.36 7.05 12.86
N ILE A 81 -8.05 7.17 12.76
CA ILE A 81 -7.31 7.56 11.55
C ILE A 81 -6.19 6.56 11.30
N LEU A 82 -6.16 6.02 10.10
CA LEU A 82 -5.07 5.20 9.57
C LEU A 82 -4.38 5.95 8.43
N VAL A 83 -3.11 6.24 8.61
CA VAL A 83 -2.23 6.65 7.51
C VAL A 83 -1.62 5.38 6.92
N ILE A 84 -1.76 5.17 5.62
CA ILE A 84 -1.29 3.95 4.96
C ILE A 84 -0.37 4.25 3.79
N GLU A 85 0.73 3.49 3.73
CA GLU A 85 1.63 3.39 2.59
C GLU A 85 1.94 1.92 2.31
N SER A 86 1.52 1.41 1.14
CA SER A 86 1.70 0.00 0.81
C SER A 86 1.80 -0.23 -0.70
N PRO A 87 2.73 -1.09 -1.15
CA PRO A 87 2.75 -1.56 -2.53
C PRO A 87 1.61 -2.56 -2.83
N GLY A 88 0.83 -2.95 -1.84
CA GLY A 88 -0.18 -3.98 -1.94
C GLY A 88 0.23 -5.28 -1.24
N GLY A 89 -0.10 -6.41 -1.84
CA GLY A 89 0.15 -7.74 -1.30
C GLY A 89 -1.04 -8.67 -1.55
N PHE A 90 -1.46 -9.44 -0.55
CA PHE A 90 -2.56 -10.38 -0.70
C PHE A 90 -3.91 -9.66 -0.85
N THR A 91 -4.62 -9.93 -1.95
CA THR A 91 -5.95 -9.34 -2.22
C THR A 91 -6.95 -9.66 -1.11
N ALA A 92 -6.96 -10.91 -0.63
CA ALA A 92 -7.84 -11.32 0.49
C ALA A 92 -7.54 -10.51 1.76
N GLY A 93 -6.27 -10.25 2.05
CA GLY A 93 -5.85 -9.41 3.17
C GLY A 93 -6.30 -7.96 3.03
N GLY A 94 -6.19 -7.39 1.82
CA GLY A 94 -6.67 -6.04 1.51
C GLY A 94 -8.18 -5.88 1.69
N LEU A 95 -8.95 -6.87 1.20
CA LEU A 95 -10.41 -6.93 1.37
C LEU A 95 -10.79 -7.03 2.85
N ALA A 96 -10.19 -7.97 3.58
CA ALA A 96 -10.47 -8.19 5.01
C ALA A 96 -10.09 -6.95 5.85
N LEU A 97 -8.96 -6.32 5.56
CA LEU A 97 -8.55 -5.07 6.18
C LEU A 97 -9.56 -3.95 5.87
N GLY A 98 -10.02 -3.85 4.62
CA GLY A 98 -11.05 -2.87 4.23
C GLY A 98 -12.36 -3.04 5.01
N TYR A 99 -12.85 -4.27 5.18
CA TYR A 99 -14.02 -4.53 6.02
C TYR A 99 -13.79 -4.19 7.49
N ALA A 100 -12.61 -4.50 8.03
CA ALA A 100 -12.24 -4.16 9.41
C ALA A 100 -12.22 -2.65 9.63
N LEU A 101 -11.58 -1.90 8.73
CA LEU A 101 -11.51 -0.43 8.79
C LEU A 101 -12.91 0.21 8.71
N ARG A 102 -13.80 -0.33 7.86
CA ARG A 102 -15.20 0.11 7.77
C ARG A 102 -15.94 -0.13 9.08
N LYS A 103 -15.83 -1.33 9.65
CA LYS A 103 -16.47 -1.71 10.92
C LYS A 103 -15.98 -0.85 12.08
N LEU A 104 -14.69 -0.53 12.11
CA LEU A 104 -14.07 0.34 13.12
C LEU A 104 -14.32 1.84 12.85
N LYS A 105 -15.05 2.19 11.78
CA LYS A 105 -15.33 3.58 11.36
C LYS A 105 -14.05 4.42 11.17
N MET A 106 -12.97 3.79 10.70
CA MET A 106 -11.70 4.45 10.48
C MET A 106 -11.73 5.38 9.27
N SER A 107 -11.10 6.53 9.38
CA SER A 107 -10.68 7.34 8.23
C SER A 107 -9.35 6.81 7.72
N VAL A 108 -9.16 6.76 6.41
CA VAL A 108 -7.91 6.27 5.78
C VAL A 108 -7.27 7.39 4.97
N ILE A 109 -5.99 7.61 5.17
CA ILE A 109 -5.20 8.63 4.47
C ILE A 109 -4.04 7.93 3.76
N VAL A 110 -3.96 8.03 2.45
CA VAL A 110 -2.77 7.57 1.70
C VAL A 110 -1.66 8.60 1.88
N GLY A 111 -0.57 8.17 2.49
CA GLY A 111 0.58 9.01 2.78
C GLY A 111 1.66 8.23 3.51
N ARG A 112 2.83 8.84 3.57
CA ARG A 112 4.00 8.34 4.31
C ARG A 112 4.24 9.21 5.53
N TRP A 113 4.51 8.58 6.66
CA TRP A 113 4.95 9.28 7.86
C TRP A 113 6.47 9.26 7.95
N THR A 114 7.11 10.41 7.88
CA THR A 114 8.58 10.54 7.83
C THR A 114 9.22 10.86 9.20
N GLY A 115 8.44 10.83 10.29
CA GLY A 115 8.91 11.18 11.62
C GLY A 115 8.57 12.62 12.01
N GLU A 116 9.14 13.09 13.12
CA GLU A 116 8.95 14.46 13.56
C GLU A 116 9.56 15.44 12.55
N SER A 117 8.74 16.35 12.06
CA SER A 117 9.25 17.46 11.28
C SER A 117 10.01 18.41 12.22
N LEU A 118 11.26 18.69 11.90
CA LEU A 118 12.07 19.72 12.57
C LEU A 118 11.42 21.12 12.51
N THR A 119 10.36 21.27 11.73
CA THR A 119 9.61 22.54 11.54
C THR A 119 8.29 22.57 12.26
N GLY A 120 7.97 21.58 13.11
CA GLY A 120 6.68 21.50 13.83
C GLY A 120 5.45 21.23 12.96
N LYS A 121 5.63 20.91 11.67
CA LYS A 121 4.56 20.43 10.79
C LYS A 121 4.50 18.92 10.85
N SER A 122 3.30 18.35 10.77
CA SER A 122 3.11 16.89 10.75
C SER A 122 4.05 16.25 9.74
N GLY A 123 4.75 15.17 10.13
CA GLY A 123 5.67 14.45 9.27
C GLY A 123 4.98 13.63 8.16
N LEU A 124 3.77 14.03 7.75
CA LEU A 124 2.97 13.37 6.73
C LEU A 124 3.32 13.91 5.34
N THR A 125 3.79 13.03 4.48
CA THR A 125 4.19 13.34 3.09
C THR A 125 3.44 12.44 2.11
N SER A 126 3.63 12.66 0.81
CA SER A 126 3.07 11.79 -0.24
C SER A 126 3.53 10.35 -0.07
N GLY A 127 2.62 9.41 -0.32
CA GLY A 127 2.86 7.98 -0.22
C GLY A 127 2.25 7.21 -1.38
N THR A 128 2.34 5.90 -1.33
CA THR A 128 1.81 5.00 -2.37
C THR A 128 0.81 4.01 -1.76
N CYS A 129 -0.32 3.82 -2.43
CA CYS A 129 -1.28 2.76 -2.13
C CYS A 129 -1.62 2.02 -3.42
N ALA A 130 -1.03 0.85 -3.61
CA ALA A 130 -1.13 0.08 -4.85
C ALA A 130 -1.80 -1.27 -4.63
N SER A 131 -2.46 -1.80 -5.68
CA SER A 131 -3.00 -3.17 -5.70
C SER A 131 -3.93 -3.46 -4.51
N ALA A 132 -3.62 -4.47 -3.68
CA ALA A 132 -4.40 -4.85 -2.50
C ALA A 132 -4.65 -3.69 -1.51
N CYS A 133 -3.77 -2.68 -1.46
CA CYS A 133 -3.93 -1.49 -0.63
C CYS A 133 -5.20 -0.69 -0.98
N VAL A 134 -5.63 -0.70 -2.24
CA VAL A 134 -6.82 0.05 -2.67
C VAL A 134 -8.11 -0.49 -2.04
N PHE A 135 -8.17 -1.79 -1.73
CA PHE A 135 -9.28 -2.36 -0.97
C PHE A 135 -9.28 -1.86 0.48
N ALA A 136 -8.12 -1.79 1.12
CA ALA A 136 -7.99 -1.20 2.46
C ALA A 136 -8.42 0.27 2.46
N LEU A 137 -7.95 1.07 1.50
CA LEU A 137 -8.34 2.47 1.32
C LEU A 137 -9.87 2.60 1.17
N ALA A 138 -10.48 1.79 0.30
CA ALA A 138 -11.92 1.81 0.06
C ALA A 138 -12.74 1.53 1.33
N GLY A 139 -12.20 0.73 2.26
CA GLY A 139 -12.81 0.44 3.56
C GLY A 139 -12.96 1.66 4.46
N GLY A 140 -12.16 2.70 4.30
CA GLY A 140 -12.28 3.92 5.09
C GLY A 140 -13.66 4.57 5.00
N THR A 141 -14.18 5.08 6.12
CA THR A 141 -15.43 5.87 6.15
C THR A 141 -15.23 7.24 5.53
N SER A 142 -14.06 7.83 5.76
CA SER A 142 -13.54 8.99 5.03
C SER A 142 -12.20 8.60 4.43
N ARG A 143 -11.95 9.01 3.20
CA ARG A 143 -10.78 8.58 2.42
C ARG A 143 -10.08 9.79 1.83
N TYR A 144 -8.79 9.88 2.13
CA TYR A 144 -7.96 11.00 1.71
C TYR A 144 -6.63 10.53 1.13
N PHE A 145 -5.99 11.37 0.39
CA PHE A 145 -4.60 11.22 -0.01
C PHE A 145 -3.84 12.53 0.19
N VAL A 146 -2.58 12.44 0.55
CA VAL A 146 -1.69 13.61 0.58
C VAL A 146 -1.34 13.99 -0.85
N THR A 147 -1.35 15.26 -1.19
CA THR A 147 -0.98 15.77 -2.52
C THR A 147 0.34 15.15 -2.99
N GLY A 148 0.36 14.63 -4.21
CA GLY A 148 1.49 13.88 -4.76
C GLY A 148 1.51 12.39 -4.43
N SER A 149 0.59 11.89 -3.59
CA SER A 149 0.45 10.45 -3.37
C SER A 149 -0.07 9.74 -4.62
N ARG A 150 0.30 8.46 -4.75
CA ARG A 150 -0.08 7.60 -5.88
C ARG A 150 -1.01 6.49 -5.41
N VAL A 151 -2.13 6.34 -6.10
CA VAL A 151 -3.09 5.25 -5.87
C VAL A 151 -3.26 4.49 -7.18
N GLY A 152 -3.09 3.17 -7.16
CA GLY A 152 -3.10 2.40 -8.40
C GLY A 152 -3.63 0.98 -8.26
N VAL A 153 -4.17 0.46 -9.38
CA VAL A 153 -4.75 -0.88 -9.47
C VAL A 153 -4.22 -1.65 -10.67
N HIS A 154 -4.25 -2.96 -10.55
CA HIS A 154 -4.03 -3.92 -11.63
C HIS A 154 -4.81 -5.20 -11.33
N ARG A 155 -4.94 -6.09 -12.33
CA ARG A 155 -5.51 -7.42 -12.10
C ARG A 155 -4.69 -8.17 -11.06
N ALA A 156 -5.38 -8.87 -10.16
CA ALA A 156 -4.72 -9.78 -9.24
C ALA A 156 -3.96 -10.85 -10.04
N HIS A 157 -2.74 -11.17 -9.60
CA HIS A 157 -2.09 -12.37 -10.09
C HIS A 157 -2.93 -13.57 -9.66
N THR A 158 -3.32 -14.39 -10.62
CA THR A 158 -4.05 -15.63 -10.35
C THR A 158 -3.04 -16.74 -9.99
N GLY A 159 -2.41 -16.55 -8.87
CA GLY A 159 -1.42 -17.48 -8.32
C GLY A 159 -1.92 -18.20 -7.06
N THR A 160 -3.22 -18.47 -6.94
CA THR A 160 -3.66 -19.51 -6.02
C THR A 160 -3.36 -20.84 -6.67
N ALA A 161 -2.20 -21.42 -6.37
CA ALA A 161 -1.98 -22.83 -6.59
C ALA A 161 -3.04 -23.56 -5.74
N VAL A 162 -4.14 -23.96 -6.36
CA VAL A 162 -5.01 -24.95 -5.77
C VAL A 162 -4.20 -26.24 -5.76
N LEU A 163 -3.85 -26.72 -4.58
CA LEU A 163 -3.15 -27.98 -4.48
C LEU A 163 -4.17 -29.11 -4.71
N ASP A 164 -3.86 -30.02 -5.61
CA ASP A 164 -4.59 -31.27 -5.73
C ASP A 164 -4.65 -31.96 -4.36
N PRO A 165 -5.83 -32.29 -3.83
CA PRO A 165 -5.98 -32.84 -2.48
C PRO A 165 -5.27 -34.17 -2.30
N THR A 166 -5.03 -34.91 -3.39
CA THR A 166 -4.41 -36.26 -3.38
C THR A 166 -2.90 -36.17 -3.58
N THR A 167 -2.46 -35.41 -4.60
CA THR A 167 -1.03 -35.35 -4.98
C THR A 167 -0.26 -34.23 -4.32
N ARG A 168 -0.95 -33.26 -3.70
CA ARG A 168 -0.37 -32.03 -3.16
C ARG A 168 0.40 -31.18 -4.19
N LEU A 169 0.28 -31.50 -5.48
CA LEU A 169 0.90 -30.74 -6.55
C LEU A 169 0.01 -29.54 -6.94
N PRO A 170 0.61 -28.42 -7.36
CA PRO A 170 -0.14 -27.28 -7.87
C PRO A 170 -0.90 -27.70 -9.14
N VAL A 171 -2.22 -27.60 -9.10
CA VAL A 171 -3.06 -27.64 -10.30
C VAL A 171 -3.38 -26.20 -10.71
N ASN A 172 -3.18 -25.88 -11.98
CA ASN A 172 -3.58 -24.59 -12.54
C ASN A 172 -5.11 -24.50 -12.49
N ALA A 173 -5.63 -23.89 -11.43
CA ALA A 173 -7.01 -23.47 -11.42
C ALA A 173 -7.12 -22.28 -12.37
N THR A 174 -7.87 -22.42 -13.44
CA THR A 174 -8.39 -21.28 -14.20
C THR A 174 -9.27 -20.49 -13.27
N VAL A 175 -8.74 -19.38 -12.72
CA VAL A 175 -9.56 -18.49 -11.92
C VAL A 175 -10.52 -17.81 -12.89
N ASP A 176 -11.82 -17.98 -12.63
CA ASP A 176 -12.85 -17.23 -13.31
C ASP A 176 -12.71 -15.74 -12.91
N HIS A 177 -12.05 -14.99 -13.78
CA HIS A 177 -11.83 -13.55 -13.59
C HIS A 177 -13.14 -12.78 -13.47
N GLU A 178 -14.20 -13.23 -14.12
CA GLU A 178 -15.48 -12.52 -14.12
C GLU A 178 -16.18 -12.62 -12.78
N SER A 179 -16.20 -13.79 -12.14
CA SER A 179 -16.71 -13.95 -10.78
C SER A 179 -15.92 -13.14 -9.77
N GLY A 180 -14.60 -13.09 -9.92
CA GLY A 180 -13.72 -12.24 -9.10
C GLY A 180 -14.05 -10.76 -9.26
N HIS A 181 -14.25 -10.28 -10.48
CA HIS A 181 -14.63 -8.89 -10.75
C HIS A 181 -16.03 -8.56 -10.24
N ALA A 182 -16.99 -9.48 -10.33
CA ALA A 182 -18.33 -9.31 -9.75
C ALA A 182 -18.26 -9.12 -8.23
N PHE A 183 -17.44 -9.91 -7.54
CA PHE A 183 -17.18 -9.76 -6.11
C PHE A 183 -16.55 -8.39 -5.79
N PHE A 184 -15.56 -7.94 -6.56
CA PHE A 184 -14.94 -6.63 -6.35
C PHE A 184 -15.92 -5.49 -6.60
N ARG A 185 -16.78 -5.57 -7.63
CA ARG A 185 -17.87 -4.60 -7.85
C ARG A 185 -18.80 -4.51 -6.66
N GLN A 186 -19.16 -5.65 -6.06
CA GLN A 186 -19.98 -5.69 -4.86
C GLN A 186 -19.26 -5.04 -3.67
N PHE A 187 -17.99 -5.37 -3.45
CA PHE A 187 -17.18 -4.79 -2.39
C PHE A 187 -17.11 -3.26 -2.52
N PHE A 188 -16.66 -2.73 -3.67
CA PHE A 188 -16.51 -1.29 -3.86
C PHE A 188 -17.85 -0.54 -3.73
N ARG A 189 -18.94 -1.08 -4.24
CA ARG A 189 -20.30 -0.53 -4.01
C ARG A 189 -20.63 -0.44 -2.53
N THR A 190 -20.41 -1.52 -1.77
CA THR A 190 -20.65 -1.55 -0.33
C THR A 190 -19.82 -0.50 0.41
N MET A 191 -18.61 -0.21 -0.09
CA MET A 191 -17.73 0.82 0.45
C MET A 191 -18.07 2.23 -0.08
N GLY A 192 -19.08 2.38 -0.92
CA GLY A 192 -19.48 3.67 -1.50
C GLY A 192 -18.47 4.22 -2.51
N VAL A 193 -17.71 3.35 -3.15
CA VAL A 193 -16.76 3.64 -4.24
C VAL A 193 -17.40 3.25 -5.57
N ASP A 194 -17.14 4.04 -6.62
CA ASP A 194 -17.65 3.79 -7.95
C ASP A 194 -16.98 2.58 -8.61
N ASN A 195 -17.76 1.83 -9.40
CA ASN A 195 -17.27 0.64 -10.09
C ASN A 195 -16.23 0.92 -11.19
N GLY A 196 -16.08 2.16 -11.63
CA GLY A 196 -15.00 2.55 -12.53
C GLY A 196 -13.61 2.15 -12.03
N VAL A 197 -13.43 2.01 -10.70
CA VAL A 197 -12.21 1.46 -10.12
C VAL A 197 -12.00 0.00 -10.54
N VAL A 198 -13.06 -0.82 -10.56
CA VAL A 198 -12.98 -2.23 -10.95
C VAL A 198 -12.74 -2.37 -12.47
N GLU A 199 -13.31 -1.48 -13.27
CA GLU A 199 -13.06 -1.46 -14.72
C GLU A 199 -11.59 -1.19 -15.03
N LYS A 200 -10.97 -0.22 -14.33
CA LYS A 200 -9.54 0.03 -14.45
C LYS A 200 -8.70 -1.15 -13.97
N LEU A 201 -9.09 -1.76 -12.85
CA LEU A 201 -8.45 -2.95 -12.31
C LEU A 201 -8.50 -4.11 -13.33
N ALA A 202 -9.68 -4.37 -13.91
CA ALA A 202 -9.89 -5.46 -14.87
C ALA A 202 -9.16 -5.24 -16.19
N ALA A 203 -9.05 -3.99 -16.65
CA ALA A 203 -8.40 -3.64 -17.91
C ALA A 203 -6.86 -3.63 -17.83
N THR A 204 -6.29 -3.57 -16.62
CA THR A 204 -4.83 -3.44 -16.43
C THR A 204 -4.21 -4.81 -16.18
N GLN A 205 -3.19 -5.17 -16.96
CA GLN A 205 -2.47 -6.43 -16.77
C GLN A 205 -1.76 -6.49 -15.42
N SER A 206 -1.53 -7.69 -14.90
CA SER A 206 -0.92 -7.92 -13.58
C SER A 206 0.51 -7.38 -13.46
N GLU A 207 1.24 -7.30 -14.57
CA GLU A 207 2.62 -6.78 -14.66
C GLU A 207 2.69 -5.25 -14.80
N SER A 208 1.52 -4.61 -14.96
CA SER A 208 1.36 -3.17 -15.13
C SER A 208 0.63 -2.56 -13.95
N MET A 209 0.58 -1.24 -13.88
CA MET A 209 -0.17 -0.52 -12.86
C MET A 209 -0.91 0.66 -13.49
N TYR A 210 -2.23 0.69 -13.31
CA TYR A 210 -3.01 1.88 -13.63
C TYR A 210 -3.00 2.81 -12.42
N TRP A 211 -2.42 3.99 -12.58
CA TRP A 211 -2.37 5.02 -11.54
C TRP A 211 -3.50 6.01 -11.76
N PHE A 212 -4.36 6.18 -10.76
CA PHE A 212 -5.45 7.15 -10.82
C PHE A 212 -4.92 8.59 -10.75
N SER A 213 -5.48 9.46 -11.57
CA SER A 213 -5.31 10.91 -11.40
C SER A 213 -6.13 11.40 -10.18
N PRO A 214 -5.79 12.58 -9.61
CA PRO A 214 -6.58 13.19 -8.53
C PRO A 214 -8.06 13.35 -8.88
N ASP A 215 -8.36 13.73 -10.13
CA ASP A 215 -9.74 13.88 -10.62
C ASP A 215 -10.48 12.55 -10.70
N GLU A 216 -9.82 11.48 -11.12
CA GLU A 216 -10.40 10.13 -11.13
C GLU A 216 -10.64 9.62 -9.72
N MET A 217 -9.69 9.82 -8.79
CA MET A 217 -9.88 9.46 -7.38
C MET A 217 -11.11 10.14 -6.79
N SER A 218 -11.31 11.42 -7.10
CA SER A 218 -12.48 12.17 -6.67
C SER A 218 -13.76 11.68 -7.35
N ARG A 219 -13.75 11.52 -8.68
CA ARG A 219 -14.89 11.07 -9.50
C ARG A 219 -15.39 9.72 -9.08
N TYR A 220 -14.49 8.77 -8.86
CA TYR A 220 -14.83 7.43 -8.38
C TYR A 220 -15.12 7.37 -6.89
N ARG A 221 -15.09 8.50 -6.21
CA ARG A 221 -15.25 8.58 -4.74
C ARG A 221 -14.27 7.66 -4.01
N LEU A 222 -13.10 7.41 -4.61
CA LEU A 222 -12.07 6.56 -4.05
C LEU A 222 -11.32 7.27 -2.91
N ALA A 223 -10.90 8.51 -3.13
CA ALA A 223 -10.30 9.37 -2.11
C ALA A 223 -10.34 10.86 -2.54
N ARG A 224 -10.15 11.77 -1.58
CA ARG A 224 -10.07 13.21 -1.80
C ARG A 224 -8.69 13.72 -1.40
N ASP A 225 -8.22 14.78 -2.04
CA ASP A 225 -6.99 15.44 -1.61
C ASP A 225 -7.18 16.00 -0.20
N SER A 226 -6.24 15.69 0.71
CA SER A 226 -6.27 16.14 2.10
C SER A 226 -6.06 17.66 2.24
N SER A 227 -5.46 18.31 1.24
CA SER A 227 -5.29 19.77 1.18
C SER A 227 -6.53 20.49 0.62
N ALA A 228 -7.42 19.77 -0.07
CA ALA A 228 -8.64 20.35 -0.59
C ALA A 228 -9.56 20.77 0.57
N ARG A 229 -9.77 22.07 0.73
CA ARG A 229 -10.78 22.57 1.68
C ARG A 229 -12.13 21.94 1.34
N PRO A 230 -12.96 21.58 2.35
CA PRO A 230 -14.32 21.15 2.10
C PRO A 230 -15.03 22.28 1.33
N THR A 231 -15.33 22.03 0.05
CA THR A 231 -16.19 22.92 -0.73
C THR A 231 -17.60 22.72 -0.23
N GLY A 232 -18.05 23.55 0.71
CA GLY A 232 -19.43 23.47 1.17
C GLY A 232 -19.68 23.81 2.62
N GLU A 233 -19.17 24.92 3.09
CA GLU A 233 -19.91 25.65 4.11
C GLU A 233 -21.07 26.36 3.43
N ARG A 234 -22.18 25.62 3.23
CA ARG A 234 -23.45 26.21 2.86
C ARG A 234 -23.81 27.16 4.00
N LYS A 235 -23.54 28.48 3.82
CA LYS A 235 -24.11 29.52 4.70
C LYS A 235 -25.60 29.26 4.80
N ARG A 236 -26.05 28.73 5.93
CA ARG A 236 -27.46 28.80 6.32
C ARG A 236 -27.74 30.30 6.59
N ARG A 237 -28.46 30.90 5.69
CA ARG A 237 -29.16 32.15 5.91
C ARG A 237 -30.44 31.86 6.67
#